data_d17205c4266ab64389eb1ee63eaa169d
#
_entry.id   d17205c4266ab64389eb1ee63eaa169d
#
_cell.length_a   1.000
_cell.length_b   1.000
_cell.length_c   1.000
_cell.angle_alpha   90.00
_cell.angle_beta   90.00
_cell.angle_gamma   90.00
#
_symmetry.space_group_name_H-M   'P 1'
#
loop_
_entity.id
_entity.type
_entity.pdbx_description
1 polymer ?
#
loop_
_entity_poly.entity_id
_entity_poly.type
_entity_poly.pdbx_seq_one_letter_code
_entity_poly.pdbx_strand_id
1 'polypeptide(L)'
;ILSSVAPMGIDTYLPSIPDIAKAFDVSIEKIELSLSIFLIGFSIGQVFGGPISDRYGRKMSSVFGLIGFGFFSFLIIFSTTIYELWFFRFFEAFCGGIVVVNAAAAVRDRFHGAEAAKVFSLIGMVRSIAPLMAPVIGAFIIHFWTWKAVFIFLTLYAFVVAFFIYRDLEESYTYTKQNIIESFKMVLS
;
A
#
# COMPACT_ATOMS: atom_id res chain seq x y z
N ILE A 1 8.30 6.98 4.33
CA ILE A 1 7.48 7.05 3.10
C ILE A 1 6.79 5.71 2.82
N LEU A 2 7.48 4.54 2.78
CA LEU A 2 6.83 3.23 2.52
C LEU A 2 5.68 2.92 3.48
N SER A 3 5.77 3.33 4.74
CA SER A 3 4.75 3.08 5.77
C SER A 3 3.51 3.96 5.66
N SER A 4 3.51 5.00 4.81
CA SER A 4 2.33 5.83 4.55
C SER A 4 1.45 5.31 3.41
N VAL A 5 1.88 4.29 2.67
CA VAL A 5 1.12 3.74 1.52
C VAL A 5 -0.27 3.23 1.95
N ALA A 6 -0.36 2.51 3.07
CA ALA A 6 -1.64 2.00 3.57
C ALA A 6 -2.61 3.11 4.01
N PRO A 7 -2.22 4.06 4.88
CA PRO A 7 -3.08 5.20 5.20
C PRO A 7 -3.50 6.00 3.97
N MET A 8 -2.57 6.25 3.04
CA MET A 8 -2.93 6.96 1.81
C MET A 8 -3.98 6.20 1.00
N GLY A 9 -3.83 4.88 0.83
CA GLY A 9 -4.77 4.05 0.09
C GLY A 9 -6.15 3.91 0.75
N ILE A 10 -6.22 3.95 2.09
CA ILE A 10 -7.47 3.80 2.84
C ILE A 10 -8.13 5.16 3.06
N ASP A 11 -7.40 6.07 3.72
CA ASP A 11 -8.01 7.24 4.32
C ASP A 11 -8.26 8.36 3.29
N THR A 12 -7.46 8.46 2.21
CA THR A 12 -7.72 9.41 1.11
C THR A 12 -8.98 9.03 0.33
N TYR A 13 -9.34 7.73 0.32
CA TYR A 13 -10.52 7.20 -0.34
C TYR A 13 -11.83 7.49 0.41
N LEU A 14 -11.81 7.57 1.75
CA LEU A 14 -13.02 7.67 2.59
C LEU A 14 -13.98 8.80 2.16
N PRO A 15 -13.53 10.04 1.89
CA PRO A 15 -14.41 11.11 1.47
C PRO A 15 -15.11 10.85 0.11
N SER A 16 -14.56 9.96 -0.73
CA SER A 16 -15.10 9.65 -2.07
C SER A 16 -16.23 8.62 -2.07
N ILE A 17 -16.46 7.93 -0.97
CA ILE A 17 -17.46 6.85 -0.87
C ILE A 17 -18.85 7.27 -1.35
N PRO A 18 -19.42 8.43 -0.93
CA PRO A 18 -20.75 8.84 -1.38
C PRO A 18 -20.83 9.11 -2.90
N ASP A 19 -19.77 9.66 -3.48
CA ASP A 19 -19.73 9.98 -4.91
C ASP A 19 -19.55 8.73 -5.76
N ILE A 20 -18.79 7.76 -5.28
CA ILE A 20 -18.66 6.45 -5.93
C ILE A 20 -19.97 5.68 -5.86
N ALA A 21 -20.69 5.71 -4.73
CA ALA A 21 -21.99 5.07 -4.58
C ALA A 21 -23.00 5.62 -5.60
N LYS A 22 -23.04 6.94 -5.79
CA LYS A 22 -23.84 7.60 -6.82
C LYS A 22 -23.40 7.21 -8.24
N ALA A 23 -22.09 7.17 -8.49
CA ALA A 23 -21.56 6.88 -9.82
C ALA A 23 -21.84 5.43 -10.29
N PHE A 24 -21.89 4.48 -9.36
CA PHE A 24 -22.18 3.07 -9.66
C PHE A 24 -23.66 2.68 -9.42
N ASP A 25 -24.50 3.62 -8.98
CA ASP A 25 -25.89 3.38 -8.62
C ASP A 25 -26.06 2.21 -7.63
N VAL A 26 -25.27 2.25 -6.56
CA VAL A 26 -25.28 1.24 -5.50
C VAL A 26 -25.37 1.89 -4.12
N SER A 27 -25.75 1.10 -3.12
CA SER A 27 -25.79 1.59 -1.74
C SER A 27 -24.38 1.87 -1.18
N ILE A 28 -24.28 2.78 -0.22
CA ILE A 28 -23.02 3.15 0.44
C ILE A 28 -22.35 1.93 1.08
N GLU A 29 -23.13 1.03 1.68
CA GLU A 29 -22.62 -0.19 2.34
C GLU A 29 -21.85 -1.09 1.36
N LYS A 30 -22.27 -1.14 0.08
CA LYS A 30 -21.54 -1.90 -0.94
C LYS A 30 -20.17 -1.27 -1.26
N ILE A 31 -20.08 0.06 -1.20
CA ILE A 31 -18.79 0.74 -1.37
C ILE A 31 -17.93 0.56 -0.12
N GLU A 32 -18.51 0.62 1.08
CA GLU A 32 -17.79 0.36 2.34
C GLU A 32 -17.21 -1.06 2.42
N LEU A 33 -17.89 -2.05 1.81
CA LEU A 33 -17.33 -3.39 1.65
C LEU A 33 -15.96 -3.38 0.94
N SER A 34 -15.71 -2.42 0.06
CA SER A 34 -14.39 -2.28 -0.58
C SER A 34 -13.26 -2.01 0.40
N LEU A 35 -13.55 -1.36 1.55
CA LEU A 35 -12.57 -1.16 2.62
C LEU A 35 -12.23 -2.49 3.31
N SER A 36 -13.23 -3.32 3.57
CA SER A 36 -13.01 -4.67 4.14
C SER A 36 -12.20 -5.53 3.17
N ILE A 37 -12.51 -5.49 1.89
CA ILE A 37 -11.78 -6.20 0.83
C ILE A 37 -10.33 -5.68 0.73
N PHE A 38 -10.13 -4.37 0.82
CA PHE A 38 -8.81 -3.77 0.90
C PHE A 38 -8.02 -4.31 2.09
N LEU A 39 -8.61 -4.32 3.29
CA LEU A 39 -7.94 -4.81 4.49
C LEU A 39 -7.57 -6.29 4.39
N ILE A 40 -8.42 -7.12 3.78
CA ILE A 40 -8.12 -8.54 3.50
C ILE A 40 -6.93 -8.64 2.53
N GLY A 41 -6.97 -7.96 1.40
CA GLY A 41 -5.88 -7.93 0.43
C GLY A 41 -4.57 -7.46 1.05
N PHE A 42 -4.64 -6.40 1.86
CA PHE A 42 -3.50 -5.83 2.58
C PHE A 42 -2.88 -6.82 3.57
N SER A 43 -3.71 -7.51 4.35
CA SER A 43 -3.25 -8.52 5.31
C SER A 43 -2.57 -9.70 4.62
N ILE A 44 -3.18 -10.20 3.53
CA ILE A 44 -2.58 -11.25 2.71
C ILE A 44 -1.26 -10.78 2.10
N GLY A 45 -1.22 -9.56 1.56
CA GLY A 45 0.00 -8.95 1.03
C GLY A 45 1.14 -8.86 2.05
N GLN A 46 0.82 -8.59 3.32
CA GLN A 46 1.83 -8.61 4.40
C GLN A 46 2.39 -10.01 4.66
N VAL A 47 1.55 -11.03 4.64
CA VAL A 47 2.00 -12.42 4.83
C VAL A 47 2.96 -12.86 3.72
N PHE A 48 2.62 -12.54 2.48
CA PHE A 48 3.47 -12.86 1.32
C PHE A 48 4.68 -11.92 1.17
N GLY A 49 4.59 -10.71 1.68
CA GLY A 49 5.62 -9.68 1.55
C GLY A 49 6.96 -10.05 2.15
N GLY A 50 6.98 -10.76 3.29
CA GLY A 50 8.20 -11.26 3.91
C GLY A 50 8.97 -12.20 2.97
N PRO A 51 8.42 -13.38 2.64
CA PRO A 51 9.08 -14.35 1.75
C PRO A 51 9.45 -13.78 0.37
N ILE A 52 8.61 -12.92 -0.22
CA ILE A 52 8.92 -12.27 -1.51
C ILE A 52 10.16 -11.37 -1.35
N SER A 53 10.21 -10.58 -0.30
CA SER A 53 11.29 -9.64 -0.07
C SER A 53 12.60 -10.33 0.33
N ASP A 54 12.52 -11.47 1.01
CA ASP A 54 13.69 -12.30 1.34
C ASP A 54 14.30 -12.96 0.08
N ARG A 55 13.48 -13.23 -0.93
CA ARG A 55 13.93 -13.84 -2.18
C ARG A 55 14.43 -12.83 -3.21
N TYR A 56 13.72 -11.70 -3.38
CA TYR A 56 13.98 -10.71 -4.44
C TYR A 56 14.70 -9.46 -3.95
N GLY A 57 14.94 -9.36 -2.64
CA GLY A 57 15.53 -8.19 -1.99
C GLY A 57 14.50 -7.13 -1.57
N ARG A 58 14.86 -6.35 -0.56
CA ARG A 58 13.96 -5.32 0.03
C ARG A 58 13.62 -4.23 -0.96
N LYS A 59 14.61 -3.77 -1.72
CA LYS A 59 14.47 -2.71 -2.71
C LYS A 59 13.51 -3.11 -3.83
N MET A 60 13.82 -4.20 -4.54
CA MET A 60 13.04 -4.60 -5.72
C MET A 60 11.61 -5.02 -5.34
N SER A 61 11.43 -5.73 -4.23
CA SER A 61 10.11 -6.10 -3.72
C SER A 61 9.27 -4.85 -3.39
N SER A 62 9.87 -3.80 -2.81
CA SER A 62 9.16 -2.53 -2.53
C SER A 62 8.80 -1.80 -3.81
N VAL A 63 9.71 -1.74 -4.79
CA VAL A 63 9.46 -1.07 -6.08
C VAL A 63 8.35 -1.77 -6.85
N PHE A 64 8.40 -3.10 -6.98
CA PHE A 64 7.35 -3.86 -7.66
C PHE A 64 6.00 -3.75 -6.93
N GLY A 65 6.00 -3.78 -5.60
CA GLY A 65 4.79 -3.57 -4.81
C GLY A 65 4.18 -2.17 -5.05
N LEU A 66 5.00 -1.12 -5.09
CA LEU A 66 4.54 0.25 -5.39
C LEU A 66 4.03 0.41 -6.82
N ILE A 67 4.72 -0.18 -7.80
CA ILE A 67 4.27 -0.19 -9.20
C ILE A 67 2.93 -0.91 -9.31
N GLY A 68 2.79 -2.09 -8.68
CA GLY A 68 1.53 -2.83 -8.63
C GLY A 68 0.41 -2.04 -7.96
N PHE A 69 0.68 -1.41 -6.81
CA PHE A 69 -0.27 -0.54 -6.12
C PHE A 69 -0.75 0.59 -7.04
N GLY A 70 0.17 1.33 -7.66
CA GLY A 70 -0.16 2.41 -8.59
C GLY A 70 -0.89 1.93 -9.85
N PHE A 71 -0.52 0.77 -10.39
CA PHE A 71 -1.19 0.16 -11.53
C PHE A 71 -2.65 -0.20 -11.24
N PHE A 72 -2.92 -0.85 -10.10
CA PHE A 72 -4.30 -1.18 -9.73
C PHE A 72 -5.10 0.07 -9.34
N SER A 73 -4.49 1.07 -8.69
CA SER A 73 -5.13 2.39 -8.49
C SER A 73 -5.52 3.02 -9.83
N PHE A 74 -4.67 2.93 -10.84
CA PHE A 74 -4.96 3.43 -12.18
C PHE A 74 -6.11 2.67 -12.84
N LEU A 75 -6.18 1.34 -12.70
CA LEU A 75 -7.27 0.54 -13.27
C LEU A 75 -8.63 0.87 -12.64
N ILE A 76 -8.68 1.25 -11.36
CA ILE A 76 -9.92 1.65 -10.69
C ILE A 76 -10.58 2.84 -11.39
N ILE A 77 -9.82 3.73 -12.03
CA ILE A 77 -10.35 4.90 -12.75
C ILE A 77 -11.29 4.49 -13.89
N PHE A 78 -11.06 3.31 -14.46
CA PHE A 78 -11.83 2.75 -15.58
C PHE A 78 -12.91 1.77 -15.13
N SER A 79 -13.03 1.47 -13.83
CA SER A 79 -14.06 0.58 -13.32
C SER A 79 -15.46 1.14 -13.62
N THR A 80 -16.34 0.27 -14.08
CA THR A 80 -17.74 0.55 -14.42
C THR A 80 -18.71 -0.17 -13.50
N THR A 81 -18.22 -1.19 -12.79
CA THR A 81 -19.01 -2.00 -11.88
C THR A 81 -18.36 -2.07 -10.49
N ILE A 82 -19.22 -2.30 -9.48
CA ILE A 82 -18.74 -2.47 -8.09
C ILE A 82 -17.81 -3.67 -7.94
N TYR A 83 -18.01 -4.73 -8.73
CA TYR A 83 -17.18 -5.94 -8.69
C TYR A 83 -15.76 -5.68 -9.21
N GLU A 84 -15.62 -4.85 -10.25
CA GLU A 84 -14.33 -4.40 -10.75
C GLU A 84 -13.60 -3.56 -9.70
N LEU A 85 -14.34 -2.64 -9.04
CA LEU A 85 -13.78 -1.84 -7.94
C LEU A 85 -13.25 -2.75 -6.82
N TRP A 86 -14.02 -3.74 -6.38
CA TRP A 86 -13.61 -4.67 -5.33
C TRP A 86 -12.38 -5.48 -5.73
N PHE A 87 -12.36 -5.97 -6.96
CA PHE A 87 -11.23 -6.74 -7.50
C PHE A 87 -9.94 -5.91 -7.53
N PHE A 88 -10.00 -4.71 -8.09
CA PHE A 88 -8.82 -3.85 -8.16
C PHE A 88 -8.38 -3.35 -6.78
N ARG A 89 -9.31 -3.04 -5.88
CA ARG A 89 -9.00 -2.65 -4.49
C ARG A 89 -8.31 -3.77 -3.72
N PHE A 90 -8.69 -5.02 -3.95
CA PHE A 90 -8.00 -6.17 -3.36
C PHE A 90 -6.52 -6.23 -3.78
N PHE A 91 -6.25 -6.17 -5.09
CA PHE A 91 -4.89 -6.27 -5.60
C PHE A 91 -4.04 -5.02 -5.32
N GLU A 92 -4.63 -3.83 -5.36
CA GLU A 92 -4.02 -2.60 -4.89
C GLU A 92 -3.51 -2.76 -3.45
N ALA A 93 -4.39 -3.22 -2.56
CA ALA A 93 -4.06 -3.44 -1.16
C ALA A 93 -3.03 -4.56 -0.96
N PHE A 94 -3.14 -5.66 -1.70
CA PHE A 94 -2.16 -6.74 -1.67
C PHE A 94 -0.75 -6.24 -1.97
N CYS A 95 -0.59 -5.44 -3.03
CA CYS A 95 0.67 -4.80 -3.38
C CYS A 95 1.15 -3.83 -2.28
N GLY A 96 0.24 -3.04 -1.71
CA GLY A 96 0.53 -2.14 -0.59
C GLY A 96 1.01 -2.86 0.67
N GLY A 97 0.43 -4.04 0.96
CA GLY A 97 0.83 -4.90 2.07
C GLY A 97 2.28 -5.37 1.97
N ILE A 98 2.70 -5.79 0.77
CA ILE A 98 4.11 -6.16 0.49
C ILE A 98 5.04 -4.98 0.79
N VAL A 99 4.68 -3.78 0.36
CA VAL A 99 5.50 -2.57 0.55
C VAL A 99 5.70 -2.23 2.03
N VAL A 100 4.64 -2.30 2.83
CA VAL A 100 4.68 -1.90 4.24
C VAL A 100 5.53 -2.83 5.09
N VAL A 101 5.52 -4.14 4.82
CA VAL A 101 6.38 -5.11 5.51
C VAL A 101 7.86 -4.82 5.25
N ASN A 102 8.19 -4.47 4.01
CA ASN A 102 9.56 -4.16 3.62
C ASN A 102 10.12 -2.92 4.33
N ALA A 103 9.27 -1.94 4.67
CA ALA A 103 9.70 -0.76 5.41
C ALA A 103 10.31 -1.11 6.77
N ALA A 104 9.67 -1.98 7.53
CA ALA A 104 10.15 -2.42 8.84
C ALA A 104 11.36 -3.37 8.73
N ALA A 105 11.37 -4.23 7.70
CA ALA A 105 12.45 -5.17 7.44
C ALA A 105 13.74 -4.41 7.06
N ALA A 106 13.67 -3.45 6.14
CA ALA A 106 14.83 -2.65 5.72
C ALA A 106 15.47 -1.87 6.89
N VAL A 107 14.68 -1.42 7.87
CA VAL A 107 15.22 -0.76 9.06
C VAL A 107 15.99 -1.76 9.94
N ARG A 108 15.42 -2.95 10.17
CA ARG A 108 16.08 -3.99 10.98
C ARG A 108 17.37 -4.49 10.36
N ASP A 109 17.43 -4.54 9.02
CA ASP A 109 18.60 -5.02 8.30
C ASP A 109 19.76 -4.00 8.32
N ARG A 110 19.46 -2.68 8.44
CA ARG A 110 20.46 -1.60 8.34
C ARG A 110 20.86 -0.95 9.66
N PHE A 111 19.92 -0.88 10.61
CA PHE A 111 20.10 -0.10 11.83
C PHE A 111 19.99 -1.00 13.06
N HIS A 112 20.87 -0.77 14.06
CA HIS A 112 20.90 -1.54 15.30
C HIS A 112 20.83 -0.60 16.53
N GLY A 113 20.34 -1.11 17.64
CA GLY A 113 20.32 -0.37 18.91
C GLY A 113 19.56 0.96 18.83
N ALA A 114 20.18 2.03 19.30
CA ALA A 114 19.56 3.37 19.40
C ALA A 114 19.22 3.98 18.03
N GLU A 115 19.99 3.69 16.99
CA GLU A 115 19.71 4.18 15.64
C GLU A 115 18.43 3.55 15.06
N ALA A 116 18.25 2.23 15.23
CA ALA A 116 17.03 1.56 14.84
C ALA A 116 15.81 2.14 15.57
N ALA A 117 15.93 2.39 16.88
CA ALA A 117 14.87 3.00 17.68
C ALA A 117 14.48 4.38 17.14
N LYS A 118 15.46 5.22 16.77
CA LYS A 118 15.21 6.54 16.17
C LYS A 118 14.47 6.43 14.84
N VAL A 119 14.87 5.52 13.95
CA VAL A 119 14.22 5.34 12.65
C VAL A 119 12.81 4.78 12.82
N PHE A 120 12.59 3.82 13.74
CA PHE A 120 11.24 3.32 14.05
C PHE A 120 10.34 4.41 14.65
N SER A 121 10.88 5.33 15.47
CA SER A 121 10.15 6.50 15.96
C SER A 121 9.69 7.40 14.81
N LEU A 122 10.55 7.67 13.82
CA LEU A 122 10.17 8.44 12.62
C LEU A 122 9.10 7.71 11.80
N ILE A 123 9.19 6.39 11.66
CA ILE A 123 8.14 5.60 11.02
C ILE A 123 6.82 5.71 11.80
N GLY A 124 6.87 5.67 13.12
CA GLY A 124 5.72 5.87 14.00
C GLY A 124 5.07 7.24 13.79
N MET A 125 5.86 8.32 13.72
CA MET A 125 5.37 9.67 13.41
C MET A 125 4.65 9.72 12.06
N VAL A 126 5.24 9.14 11.01
CA VAL A 126 4.61 9.10 9.67
C VAL A 126 3.30 8.32 9.73
N ARG A 127 3.26 7.18 10.43
CA ARG A 127 2.04 6.37 10.60
C ARG A 127 0.94 7.07 11.38
N SER A 128 1.29 7.98 12.28
CA SER A 128 0.32 8.78 13.05
C SER A 128 -0.18 9.98 12.26
N ILE A 129 0.68 10.66 11.50
CA ILE A 129 0.33 11.86 10.74
C ILE A 129 -0.41 11.51 9.44
N ALA A 130 -0.02 10.44 8.76
CA ALA A 130 -0.60 10.09 7.47
C ALA A 130 -2.12 9.87 7.52
N PRO A 131 -2.71 9.14 8.51
CA PRO A 131 -4.17 9.00 8.63
C PRO A 131 -4.91 10.32 8.92
N LEU A 132 -4.25 11.29 9.54
CA LEU A 132 -4.84 12.62 9.79
C LEU A 132 -4.88 13.45 8.51
N MET A 133 -3.83 13.37 7.71
CA MET A 133 -3.70 14.17 6.48
C MET A 133 -4.43 13.55 5.29
N ALA A 134 -4.50 12.22 5.21
CA ALA A 134 -5.06 11.54 4.05
C ALA A 134 -6.54 11.87 3.79
N PRO A 135 -7.46 11.90 4.78
CA PRO A 135 -8.85 12.30 4.54
C PRO A 135 -8.96 13.77 4.12
N VAL A 136 -8.10 14.65 4.66
CA VAL A 136 -8.08 16.07 4.29
C VAL A 136 -7.67 16.23 2.82
N ILE A 137 -6.65 15.50 2.38
CA ILE A 137 -6.22 15.46 0.97
C ILE A 137 -7.36 14.91 0.10
N GLY A 138 -8.00 13.81 0.52
CA GLY A 138 -9.12 13.22 -0.20
C GLY A 138 -10.31 14.18 -0.34
N ALA A 139 -10.72 14.82 0.76
CA ALA A 139 -11.79 15.81 0.76
C ALA A 139 -11.46 17.02 -0.14
N PHE A 140 -10.21 17.50 -0.10
CA PHE A 140 -9.77 18.58 -0.99
C PHE A 140 -9.84 18.16 -2.46
N ILE A 141 -9.39 16.96 -2.80
CA ILE A 141 -9.46 16.46 -4.19
C ILE A 141 -10.91 16.39 -4.67
N ILE A 142 -11.82 15.84 -3.86
CA ILE A 142 -13.23 15.69 -4.24
C ILE A 142 -13.95 17.04 -4.34
N HIS A 143 -13.56 18.00 -3.54
CA HIS A 143 -14.16 19.33 -3.61
C HIS A 143 -13.97 20.00 -4.99
N PHE A 144 -12.83 19.77 -5.65
CA PHE A 144 -12.51 20.39 -6.95
C PHE A 144 -12.65 19.45 -8.14
N TRP A 145 -12.62 18.14 -7.91
CA TRP A 145 -12.63 17.12 -8.96
C TRP A 145 -13.57 15.96 -8.60
N THR A 146 -13.55 14.92 -9.41
CA THR A 146 -14.35 13.70 -9.21
C THR A 146 -13.60 12.69 -8.34
N TRP A 147 -14.32 11.66 -7.85
CA TRP A 147 -13.75 10.54 -7.10
C TRP A 147 -12.58 9.84 -7.83
N LYS A 148 -12.59 9.86 -9.18
CA LYS A 148 -11.50 9.30 -9.99
C LYS A 148 -10.17 10.00 -9.77
N ALA A 149 -10.18 11.29 -9.43
CA ALA A 149 -8.97 12.07 -9.17
C ALA A 149 -8.24 11.59 -7.90
N VAL A 150 -8.94 10.99 -6.94
CA VAL A 150 -8.32 10.35 -5.77
C VAL A 150 -7.41 9.20 -6.23
N PHE A 151 -7.86 8.37 -7.16
CA PHE A 151 -7.07 7.26 -7.67
C PHE A 151 -5.95 7.71 -8.61
N ILE A 152 -6.13 8.81 -9.34
CA ILE A 152 -5.03 9.47 -10.09
C ILE A 152 -3.95 9.93 -9.11
N PHE A 153 -4.34 10.57 -8.01
CA PHE A 153 -3.41 10.98 -6.96
C PHE A 153 -2.66 9.79 -6.37
N LEU A 154 -3.36 8.70 -6.01
CA LEU A 154 -2.73 7.49 -5.47
C LEU A 154 -1.77 6.84 -6.47
N THR A 155 -2.12 6.84 -7.75
CA THR A 155 -1.26 6.35 -8.84
C THR A 155 0.03 7.16 -8.90
N LEU A 156 -0.08 8.48 -8.99
CA LEU A 156 1.09 9.38 -9.05
C LEU A 156 1.94 9.27 -7.79
N TYR A 157 1.30 9.25 -6.62
CA TYR A 157 1.97 9.05 -5.33
C TYR A 157 2.80 7.77 -5.33
N ALA A 158 2.21 6.64 -5.75
CA ALA A 158 2.90 5.35 -5.78
C ALA A 158 4.10 5.34 -6.72
N PHE A 159 3.97 5.91 -7.93
CA PHE A 159 5.08 5.98 -8.88
C PHE A 159 6.19 6.93 -8.43
N VAL A 160 5.85 8.07 -7.83
CA VAL A 160 6.83 9.01 -7.27
C VAL A 160 7.61 8.32 -6.14
N VAL A 161 6.90 7.64 -5.22
CA VAL A 161 7.55 6.90 -4.14
C VAL A 161 8.41 5.76 -4.68
N ALA A 162 7.92 5.02 -5.70
CA ALA A 162 8.69 3.96 -6.35
C ALA A 162 10.00 4.49 -6.96
N PHE A 163 9.94 5.64 -7.62
CA PHE A 163 11.12 6.29 -8.19
C PHE A 163 12.16 6.64 -7.12
N PHE A 164 11.74 7.26 -6.00
CA PHE A 164 12.67 7.58 -4.91
C PHE A 164 13.24 6.33 -4.25
N ILE A 165 12.43 5.29 -4.04
CA ILE A 165 12.92 4.02 -3.48
C ILE A 165 13.91 3.36 -4.43
N TYR A 166 13.63 3.37 -5.73
CA TYR A 166 14.55 2.81 -6.71
C TYR A 166 15.88 3.56 -6.76
N ARG A 167 15.87 4.88 -6.62
CA ARG A 167 17.08 5.71 -6.66
C ARG A 167 17.87 5.65 -5.35
N ASP A 168 17.21 5.80 -4.21
CA ASP A 168 17.86 6.14 -2.94
C ASP A 168 17.99 4.93 -1.98
N LEU A 169 17.17 3.88 -2.16
CA LEU A 169 17.28 2.69 -1.34
C LEU A 169 18.36 1.76 -1.93
N GLU A 170 19.46 1.59 -1.20
CA GLU A 170 20.43 0.55 -1.52
C GLU A 170 19.86 -0.82 -1.10
N GLU A 171 20.19 -1.88 -1.84
CA GLU A 171 19.84 -3.24 -1.44
C GLU A 171 20.58 -3.61 -0.15
N SER A 172 19.83 -3.88 0.91
CA SER A 172 20.38 -4.15 2.23
C SER A 172 20.45 -5.65 2.55
N TYR A 173 19.96 -6.49 1.66
CA TYR A 173 19.83 -7.92 1.93
C TYR A 173 20.74 -8.77 1.04
N THR A 174 21.51 -9.66 1.66
CA THR A 174 22.27 -10.69 0.94
C THR A 174 21.31 -11.84 0.61
N TYR A 175 21.09 -12.08 -0.68
CA TYR A 175 20.15 -13.07 -1.18
C TYR A 175 20.36 -14.45 -0.54
N THR A 176 19.45 -14.90 0.28
CA THR A 176 19.42 -16.29 0.74
C THR A 176 18.50 -17.06 -0.22
N LYS A 177 19.05 -18.06 -0.94
CA LYS A 177 18.27 -18.95 -1.80
C LYS A 177 17.36 -19.89 -0.96
N GLN A 178 16.53 -19.35 -0.10
CA GLN A 178 15.54 -20.16 0.62
C GLN A 178 14.31 -20.37 -0.24
N ASN A 179 13.83 -21.60 -0.25
CA ASN A 179 12.60 -21.97 -0.95
C ASN A 179 11.41 -21.29 -0.25
N ILE A 180 10.57 -20.54 -0.99
CA ILE A 180 9.39 -19.83 -0.45
C ILE A 180 8.54 -20.82 0.39
N ILE A 181 8.43 -22.08 -0.04
CA ILE A 181 7.66 -23.15 0.65
C ILE A 181 8.25 -23.48 2.02
N GLU A 182 9.59 -23.47 2.17
CA GLU A 182 10.26 -23.72 3.45
C GLU A 182 10.08 -22.55 4.42
N SER A 183 10.12 -21.32 3.92
CA SER A 183 9.84 -20.13 4.72
C SER A 183 8.40 -20.13 5.25
N PHE A 184 7.42 -20.55 4.44
CA PHE A 184 6.03 -20.72 4.89
C PHE A 184 5.87 -21.83 5.93
N LYS A 185 6.57 -22.96 5.80
CA LYS A 185 6.53 -24.02 6.81
C LYS A 185 7.06 -23.57 8.17
N MET A 186 8.11 -22.74 8.20
CA MET A 186 8.65 -22.18 9.44
C MET A 186 7.70 -21.20 10.16
N VAL A 187 6.86 -20.48 9.41
CA VAL A 187 5.90 -19.52 10.00
C VAL A 187 4.65 -20.23 10.53
N LEU A 188 4.34 -21.43 10.00
CA LEU A 188 3.15 -22.22 10.39
C LEU A 188 3.44 -23.31 11.42
N SER A 189 4.70 -23.53 11.79
CA SER A 189 5.13 -24.44 12.87
C SER A 189 5.36 -23.70 14.17
#